data_312b3381008b7859108cbd99104e1daa
#
_entry.id   312b3381008b7859108cbd99104e1daa
#
_cell.length_a   1.000
_cell.length_b   1.000
_cell.length_c   1.000
_cell.angle_alpha   90.00
_cell.angle_beta   90.00
_cell.angle_gamma   90.00
#
_symmetry.space_group_name_H-M   'P 1'
#
loop_
_entity.id
_entity.type
_entity.pdbx_description
1 polymer ?
#
loop_
_entity_poly.entity_id
_entity_poly.type
_entity_poly.pdbx_seq_one_letter_code
_entity_poly.pdbx_strand_id
1 'polypeptide(L)'
;QIHNAWDSRDEALIVALNHVVLFVSDRGFVVPAPVRASGGSLVSTEMLPVAAAAGVGGGGDEERSDMLSMRLLKWVEGPMMKSCEVSPELMEKTGAYLGRMQVELDNFYDKSLLRGHTWDLKNTGALSGYTKYVQDPARRALAESVIEAFRSTVLTTSAHFRHGVVHGDFNDANIILTPNFQEVAGVIDFGDAAHTWVVNDIAIAMAYAMLSPLAMKSGDPITAAALLLRGFSSVKALLPAESRHLRVLVACRLAASGTLGAYSRQLNPANEYLSVHAEAGWDALDLLWNRVPEEHTKALWEKAMMLASARVITELGCSTRGGGGGSGAGKRGRPLEAKPVTFVTGNANKLKEVKQILGSSFPFPLDNKKVDLPELQGEPHDVSRDKCRLAAEQVQGPVMVEDTGLCFNALGGLPGPYIKWFLDGTGHDGLNGILEGFQDKTAYAQCVFAFSAGPGKEVKIFDGRTAGSIVPPRGPTNFGWDPIFQPEGRDVTYAEMAKEDKNAISHRGRALGMLK
;
A
#
# COMPACT_ATOMS: atom_id res chain seq x y z
N GLN A 1 26.74 -7.97 4.07
CA GLN A 1 26.41 -6.54 4.02
C GLN A 1 26.78 -5.91 5.37
N ILE A 2 27.57 -4.86 5.33
CA ILE A 2 27.84 -3.98 6.47
C ILE A 2 26.92 -2.79 6.27
N HIS A 3 26.05 -2.53 7.23
CA HIS A 3 25.18 -1.36 7.22
C HIS A 3 26.00 -0.08 7.44
N ASN A 4 25.39 1.08 7.21
CA ASN A 4 26.00 2.34 7.61
C ASN A 4 26.26 2.35 9.13
N ALA A 5 27.21 3.16 9.59
CA ALA A 5 27.67 3.14 10.97
C ALA A 5 26.56 3.45 12.02
N TRP A 6 25.47 4.10 11.61
CA TRP A 6 24.34 4.39 12.49
C TRP A 6 23.42 3.17 12.67
N ASP A 7 23.00 2.55 11.55
CA ASP A 7 22.10 1.39 11.59
C ASP A 7 22.82 0.15 12.16
N SER A 8 24.13 0.01 11.93
CA SER A 8 24.93 -1.13 12.42
C SER A 8 25.06 -1.16 13.96
N ARG A 9 24.75 -0.08 14.66
CA ARG A 9 24.73 0.01 16.13
C ARG A 9 23.42 -0.48 16.73
N ASP A 10 22.35 -0.61 15.92
CA ASP A 10 21.04 -1.09 16.34
C ASP A 10 20.83 -2.55 15.90
N GLU A 11 21.25 -3.48 16.75
CA GLU A 11 21.08 -4.92 16.49
C GLU A 11 19.61 -5.30 16.33
N ALA A 12 18.70 -4.69 17.10
CA ALA A 12 17.28 -4.98 17.03
C ALA A 12 16.71 -4.59 15.65
N LEU A 13 17.16 -3.48 15.08
CA LEU A 13 16.81 -3.08 13.73
C LEU A 13 17.33 -4.08 12.70
N ILE A 14 18.59 -4.51 12.81
CA ILE A 14 19.16 -5.48 11.85
C ILE A 14 18.42 -6.82 11.91
N VAL A 15 18.04 -7.26 13.09
CA VAL A 15 17.21 -8.46 13.29
C VAL A 15 15.84 -8.27 12.63
N ALA A 16 15.18 -7.13 12.84
CA ALA A 16 13.89 -6.83 12.23
C ALA A 16 13.96 -6.79 10.69
N LEU A 17 15.03 -6.19 10.12
CA LEU A 17 15.28 -6.21 8.67
C LEU A 17 15.48 -7.64 8.14
N ASN A 18 16.15 -8.53 8.89
CA ASN A 18 16.23 -9.94 8.54
C ASN A 18 14.86 -10.63 8.56
N HIS A 19 14.01 -10.30 9.53
CA HIS A 19 12.65 -10.84 9.62
C HIS A 19 11.79 -10.40 8.42
N VAL A 20 11.88 -9.14 7.96
CA VAL A 20 11.20 -8.69 6.73
C VAL A 20 11.61 -9.53 5.54
N VAL A 21 12.93 -9.71 5.35
CA VAL A 21 13.46 -10.46 4.20
C VAL A 21 13.01 -11.92 4.25
N LEU A 22 13.08 -12.57 5.41
CA LEU A 22 12.63 -13.95 5.58
C LEU A 22 11.12 -14.06 5.34
N PHE A 23 10.33 -13.12 5.87
CA PHE A 23 8.89 -13.10 5.72
C PHE A 23 8.45 -13.06 4.25
N VAL A 24 9.04 -12.19 3.43
CA VAL A 24 8.72 -12.13 2.00
C VAL A 24 9.32 -13.31 1.22
N SER A 25 10.49 -13.83 1.64
CA SER A 25 11.08 -15.05 1.08
C SER A 25 10.17 -16.27 1.23
N ASP A 26 9.58 -16.45 2.42
CA ASP A 26 8.65 -17.56 2.71
C ASP A 26 7.34 -17.46 1.89
N ARG A 27 7.06 -16.28 1.32
CA ARG A 27 5.92 -16.01 0.43
C ARG A 27 6.26 -16.07 -1.05
N GLY A 28 7.44 -16.61 -1.37
CA GLY A 28 7.86 -16.89 -2.74
C GLY A 28 8.55 -15.72 -3.45
N PHE A 29 8.88 -14.62 -2.75
CA PHE A 29 9.71 -13.57 -3.33
C PHE A 29 11.19 -13.96 -3.28
N VAL A 30 11.89 -13.77 -4.40
CA VAL A 30 13.33 -13.94 -4.45
C VAL A 30 13.99 -12.68 -3.90
N VAL A 31 14.63 -12.84 -2.75
CA VAL A 31 15.25 -11.76 -1.99
C VAL A 31 16.58 -12.22 -1.37
N PRO A 32 17.47 -11.32 -0.93
CA PRO A 32 18.75 -11.67 -0.34
C PRO A 32 18.58 -12.25 1.07
N ALA A 33 18.05 -13.48 1.17
CA ALA A 33 17.76 -14.12 2.45
C ALA A 33 19.03 -14.21 3.33
N PRO A 34 18.93 -13.89 4.64
CA PRO A 34 20.07 -13.94 5.54
C PRO A 34 20.54 -15.37 5.78
N VAL A 35 21.86 -15.54 5.87
CA VAL A 35 22.53 -16.81 6.14
C VAL A 35 22.88 -16.88 7.62
N ARG A 36 22.58 -18.00 8.28
CA ARG A 36 22.95 -18.21 9.68
C ARG A 36 24.46 -18.40 9.83
N ALA A 37 25.04 -17.75 10.82
CA ALA A 37 26.39 -18.02 11.28
C ALA A 37 26.49 -19.44 11.88
N SER A 38 27.70 -19.95 12.10
CA SER A 38 27.94 -21.26 12.70
C SER A 38 27.31 -21.43 14.08
N GLY A 39 27.12 -20.33 14.84
CA GLY A 39 26.40 -20.30 16.11
C GLY A 39 24.87 -20.20 15.98
N GLY A 40 24.31 -20.26 14.78
CA GLY A 40 22.86 -20.21 14.53
C GLY A 40 22.26 -18.80 14.43
N SER A 41 22.99 -17.74 14.77
CA SER A 41 22.53 -16.35 14.66
C SER A 41 22.46 -15.88 13.20
N LEU A 42 21.55 -14.95 12.90
CA LEU A 42 21.45 -14.24 11.62
C LEU A 42 22.24 -12.92 11.61
N VAL A 43 22.78 -12.53 12.76
CA VAL A 43 23.57 -11.32 12.97
C VAL A 43 24.83 -11.69 13.71
N SER A 44 25.98 -11.14 13.27
CA SER A 44 27.24 -11.18 14.00
C SER A 44 27.60 -9.75 14.36
N THR A 45 28.03 -9.54 15.61
CA THR A 45 28.45 -8.22 16.09
C THR A 45 29.97 -8.27 16.36
N GLU A 46 30.69 -7.39 15.72
CA GLU A 46 32.16 -7.36 15.80
C GLU A 46 32.68 -5.93 16.00
N MET A 47 33.80 -5.84 16.69
CA MET A 47 34.56 -4.58 16.80
C MET A 47 35.31 -4.34 15.50
N LEU A 48 34.91 -3.30 14.79
CA LEU A 48 35.58 -2.90 13.55
C LEU A 48 36.13 -1.48 13.68
N PRO A 49 37.33 -1.21 13.08
CA PRO A 49 37.83 0.15 13.01
C PRO A 49 36.91 0.99 12.14
N VAL A 50 36.42 2.08 12.71
CA VAL A 50 35.61 3.04 11.97
C VAL A 50 36.56 4.15 11.52
N ALA A 51 36.71 4.31 10.20
CA ALA A 51 37.47 5.43 9.64
C ALA A 51 36.89 6.75 10.17
N ALA A 52 37.72 7.57 10.79
CA ALA A 52 37.35 8.89 11.27
C ALA A 52 36.72 9.66 10.11
N ALA A 53 35.48 10.16 10.27
CA ALA A 53 34.87 11.05 9.33
C ALA A 53 35.79 12.27 9.17
N ALA A 54 36.36 12.43 7.97
CA ALA A 54 37.27 13.53 7.67
C ALA A 54 36.55 14.86 7.89
N GLY A 55 36.93 15.55 8.94
CA GLY A 55 36.60 16.96 9.14
C GLY A 55 35.69 17.30 10.31
N VAL A 56 36.24 17.44 11.51
CA VAL A 56 36.19 18.64 12.36
C VAL A 56 37.17 18.43 13.53
N GLY A 57 38.26 19.21 13.56
CA GLY A 57 39.00 19.60 14.78
C GLY A 57 40.02 18.58 15.32
N GLY A 58 41.26 18.80 15.01
CA GLY A 58 42.50 18.68 15.78
C GLY A 58 42.62 17.58 16.85
N GLY A 59 43.59 16.67 16.63
CA GLY A 59 44.33 16.02 17.71
C GLY A 59 44.09 14.53 17.88
N GLY A 60 45.05 13.72 17.44
CA GLY A 60 45.24 12.31 17.87
C GLY A 60 44.62 11.27 16.95
N ASP A 61 45.47 10.49 16.29
CA ASP A 61 45.13 9.25 15.61
C ASP A 61 44.77 8.14 16.65
N GLU A 62 43.65 8.29 17.31
CA GLU A 62 43.01 7.17 18.00
C GLU A 62 42.09 6.46 16.98
N GLU A 63 42.52 5.26 16.56
CA GLU A 63 41.64 4.33 15.83
C GLU A 63 40.39 4.08 16.70
N ARG A 64 39.31 4.75 16.39
CA ARG A 64 38.02 4.46 17.02
C ARG A 64 37.47 3.15 16.47
N SER A 65 37.32 2.18 17.34
CA SER A 65 36.64 0.94 17.02
C SER A 65 35.22 0.99 17.58
N ASP A 66 34.23 0.67 16.76
CA ASP A 66 32.84 0.55 17.17
C ASP A 66 32.35 -0.90 17.03
N MET A 67 31.44 -1.30 17.93
CA MET A 67 30.71 -2.56 17.80
C MET A 67 29.69 -2.40 16.66
N LEU A 68 29.88 -3.15 15.58
CA LEU A 68 29.02 -3.10 14.40
C LEU A 68 28.34 -4.44 14.18
N SER A 69 27.05 -4.40 13.93
CA SER A 69 26.27 -5.58 13.55
C SER A 69 26.38 -5.83 12.03
N MET A 70 26.69 -7.08 11.69
CA MET A 70 26.85 -7.53 10.32
C MET A 70 25.92 -8.69 10.01
N ARG A 71 25.56 -8.82 8.75
CA ARG A 71 24.80 -9.97 8.25
C ARG A 71 25.36 -10.47 6.92
N LEU A 72 25.34 -11.78 6.74
CA LEU A 72 25.63 -12.42 5.47
C LEU A 72 24.31 -12.68 4.74
N LEU A 73 24.21 -12.26 3.50
CA LEU A 73 23.03 -12.40 2.67
C LEU A 73 23.33 -13.30 1.48
N LYS A 74 22.33 -14.11 1.08
CA LYS A 74 22.41 -14.87 -0.18
C LYS A 74 22.45 -13.91 -1.36
N TRP A 75 23.27 -14.23 -2.35
CA TRP A 75 23.29 -13.50 -3.60
C TRP A 75 22.01 -13.77 -4.39
N VAL A 76 21.42 -12.74 -4.98
CA VAL A 76 20.30 -12.84 -5.92
C VAL A 76 20.87 -12.72 -7.33
N GLU A 77 20.73 -13.78 -8.12
CA GLU A 77 21.27 -13.83 -9.47
C GLU A 77 20.38 -13.12 -10.47
N GLY A 78 20.99 -12.42 -11.42
CA GLY A 78 20.35 -11.74 -12.52
C GLY A 78 20.90 -10.33 -12.74
N PRO A 79 20.59 -9.72 -13.88
CA PRO A 79 20.99 -8.34 -14.17
C PRO A 79 20.10 -7.35 -13.44
N MET A 80 20.68 -6.23 -13.00
CA MET A 80 19.93 -5.11 -12.44
C MET A 80 19.13 -4.40 -13.54
N MET A 81 17.88 -4.02 -13.24
CA MET A 81 16.99 -3.36 -14.20
C MET A 81 17.58 -2.07 -14.79
N LYS A 82 18.34 -1.30 -14.00
CA LYS A 82 19.02 -0.07 -14.45
C LYS A 82 19.98 -0.27 -15.63
N SER A 83 20.51 -1.49 -15.78
CA SER A 83 21.50 -1.84 -16.82
C SER A 83 20.85 -2.56 -18.01
N CYS A 84 19.53 -2.65 -18.06
CA CYS A 84 18.79 -3.41 -19.05
C CYS A 84 17.89 -2.52 -19.89
N GLU A 85 17.51 -3.02 -21.07
CA GLU A 85 16.41 -2.41 -21.81
C GLU A 85 15.07 -2.73 -21.12
N VAL A 86 14.30 -1.68 -20.81
CA VAL A 86 13.02 -1.80 -20.12
C VAL A 86 11.88 -1.51 -21.08
N SER A 87 10.99 -2.49 -21.29
CA SER A 87 9.79 -2.31 -22.08
C SER A 87 8.64 -1.72 -21.23
N PRO A 88 7.62 -1.11 -21.84
CA PRO A 88 6.39 -0.70 -21.16
C PRO A 88 5.73 -1.84 -20.38
N GLU A 89 5.74 -3.04 -20.95
CA GLU A 89 5.17 -4.24 -20.32
C GLU A 89 5.96 -4.68 -19.09
N LEU A 90 7.29 -4.65 -19.16
CA LEU A 90 8.14 -4.94 -18.00
C LEU A 90 7.93 -3.90 -16.89
N MET A 91 7.77 -2.62 -17.22
CA MET A 91 7.48 -1.58 -16.23
C MET A 91 6.17 -1.86 -15.48
N GLU A 92 5.11 -2.30 -16.18
CA GLU A 92 3.87 -2.73 -15.54
C GLU A 92 4.05 -3.95 -14.65
N LYS A 93 4.77 -4.97 -15.13
CA LYS A 93 5.08 -6.17 -14.34
C LYS A 93 5.87 -5.82 -13.08
N THR A 94 6.75 -4.84 -13.17
CA THR A 94 7.51 -4.30 -12.04
C THR A 94 6.59 -3.67 -10.99
N GLY A 95 5.64 -2.85 -11.42
CA GLY A 95 4.62 -2.30 -10.54
C GLY A 95 3.75 -3.37 -9.89
N ALA A 96 3.33 -4.37 -10.66
CA ALA A 96 2.55 -5.50 -10.14
C ALA A 96 3.35 -6.35 -9.13
N TYR A 97 4.67 -6.51 -9.34
CA TYR A 97 5.55 -7.19 -8.40
C TYR A 97 5.59 -6.45 -7.05
N LEU A 98 5.79 -5.13 -7.06
CA LEU A 98 5.74 -4.30 -5.86
C LEU A 98 4.37 -4.40 -5.18
N GLY A 99 3.29 -4.35 -5.95
CA GLY A 99 1.92 -4.50 -5.43
C GLY A 99 1.72 -5.82 -4.69
N ARG A 100 2.18 -6.94 -5.25
CA ARG A 100 2.11 -8.26 -4.57
C ARG A 100 2.93 -8.27 -3.29
N MET A 101 4.16 -7.74 -3.32
CA MET A 101 5.00 -7.66 -2.13
C MET A 101 4.34 -6.82 -1.03
N GLN A 102 3.74 -5.70 -1.38
CA GLN A 102 3.02 -4.83 -0.43
C GLN A 102 1.74 -5.48 0.13
N VAL A 103 1.07 -6.36 -0.62
CA VAL A 103 -0.07 -7.13 -0.08
C VAL A 103 0.40 -8.11 0.99
N GLU A 104 1.55 -8.76 0.79
CA GLU A 104 2.11 -9.64 1.81
C GLU A 104 2.61 -8.86 3.03
N LEU A 105 3.30 -7.74 2.82
CA LEU A 105 3.83 -6.89 3.90
C LEU A 105 2.74 -6.24 4.76
N ASP A 106 1.49 -6.14 4.29
CA ASP A 106 0.36 -5.70 5.13
C ASP A 106 0.14 -6.63 6.35
N ASN A 107 0.64 -7.87 6.28
CA ASN A 107 0.55 -8.86 7.34
C ASN A 107 1.83 -8.98 8.19
N PHE A 108 2.78 -8.06 8.02
CA PHE A 108 4.03 -8.05 8.75
C PHE A 108 4.12 -6.85 9.69
N TYR A 109 4.55 -7.09 10.92
CA TYR A 109 4.81 -6.03 11.89
C TYR A 109 6.03 -6.38 12.75
N ASP A 110 6.93 -5.43 12.89
CA ASP A 110 8.00 -5.44 13.88
C ASP A 110 8.18 -4.02 14.43
N LYS A 111 8.14 -3.86 15.74
CA LYS A 111 8.24 -2.55 16.40
C LYS A 111 9.56 -1.83 16.13
N SER A 112 10.64 -2.58 15.86
CA SER A 112 11.97 -2.01 15.58
C SER A 112 12.02 -1.29 14.23
N LEU A 113 11.01 -1.50 13.36
CA LEU A 113 10.84 -0.76 12.11
C LEU A 113 10.11 0.57 12.28
N LEU A 114 9.58 0.88 13.47
CA LEU A 114 9.05 2.19 13.83
C LEU A 114 10.20 3.17 14.09
N ARG A 115 11.00 3.45 13.08
CA ARG A 115 12.19 4.29 13.17
C ARG A 115 12.03 5.63 12.45
N GLY A 116 12.76 6.64 12.92
CA GLY A 116 12.97 7.87 12.16
C GLY A 116 14.04 7.64 11.10
N HIS A 117 13.65 7.71 9.83
CA HIS A 117 14.55 7.51 8.71
C HIS A 117 14.55 8.75 7.81
N THR A 118 15.73 9.25 7.42
CA THR A 118 15.84 10.49 6.64
C THR A 118 15.21 10.36 5.25
N TRP A 119 15.22 9.15 4.67
CA TRP A 119 14.65 8.84 3.37
C TRP A 119 13.16 8.53 3.41
N ASP A 120 12.56 8.38 4.58
CA ASP A 120 11.13 8.20 4.73
C ASP A 120 10.38 9.49 4.33
N LEU A 121 9.50 9.39 3.34
CA LEU A 121 8.79 10.55 2.78
C LEU A 121 7.94 11.30 3.83
N LYS A 122 7.51 10.65 4.90
CA LYS A 122 6.82 11.35 6.00
C LYS A 122 7.70 12.41 6.66
N ASN A 123 9.02 12.31 6.53
CA ASN A 123 10.02 13.21 7.09
C ASN A 123 10.48 14.29 6.08
N THR A 124 9.84 14.41 4.92
CA THR A 124 10.18 15.41 3.87
C THR A 124 10.33 16.82 4.43
N GLY A 125 9.54 17.19 5.44
CA GLY A 125 9.65 18.49 6.10
C GLY A 125 11.04 18.80 6.69
N ALA A 126 11.81 17.77 7.10
CA ALA A 126 13.16 17.91 7.62
C ALA A 126 14.19 18.26 6.54
N LEU A 127 13.90 18.01 5.27
CA LEU A 127 14.77 18.36 4.15
C LEU A 127 15.08 19.86 4.07
N SER A 128 14.24 20.73 4.66
CA SER A 128 14.51 22.17 4.74
C SER A 128 15.85 22.52 5.41
N GLY A 129 16.36 21.66 6.30
CA GLY A 129 17.69 21.81 6.90
C GLY A 129 18.85 21.54 5.93
N TYR A 130 18.57 20.87 4.82
CA TYR A 130 19.55 20.43 3.82
C TYR A 130 19.51 21.25 2.53
N THR A 131 18.46 22.06 2.24
CA THR A 131 18.35 22.86 1.01
C THR A 131 19.51 23.83 0.83
N LYS A 132 20.11 24.32 1.91
CA LYS A 132 21.31 25.19 1.91
C LYS A 132 22.52 24.56 1.20
N TYR A 133 22.60 23.24 1.07
CA TYR A 133 23.68 22.53 0.39
C TYR A 133 23.48 22.44 -1.14
N VAL A 134 22.28 22.74 -1.63
CA VAL A 134 21.99 22.85 -3.06
C VAL A 134 22.52 24.18 -3.57
N GLN A 135 23.59 24.13 -4.36
CA GLN A 135 24.30 25.35 -4.80
C GLN A 135 23.48 26.17 -5.81
N ASP A 136 22.78 25.52 -6.73
CA ASP A 136 21.93 26.15 -7.73
C ASP A 136 20.69 26.78 -7.07
N PRO A 137 20.49 28.13 -7.17
CA PRO A 137 19.35 28.78 -6.54
C PRO A 137 17.99 28.33 -7.08
N ALA A 138 17.89 28.00 -8.37
CA ALA A 138 16.64 27.56 -8.98
C ALA A 138 16.24 26.17 -8.46
N ARG A 139 17.20 25.24 -8.39
CA ARG A 139 17.00 23.90 -7.81
C ARG A 139 16.67 23.97 -6.31
N ARG A 140 17.32 24.89 -5.58
CA ARG A 140 17.00 25.12 -4.17
C ARG A 140 15.57 25.59 -4.01
N ALA A 141 15.15 26.61 -4.75
CA ALA A 141 13.79 27.12 -4.71
C ALA A 141 12.76 26.05 -5.12
N LEU A 142 13.10 25.22 -6.10
CA LEU A 142 12.26 24.09 -6.52
C LEU A 142 12.08 23.09 -5.38
N ALA A 143 13.15 22.67 -4.69
CA ALA A 143 13.05 21.76 -3.54
C ALA A 143 12.23 22.38 -2.40
N GLU A 144 12.43 23.66 -2.10
CA GLU A 144 11.69 24.39 -1.07
C GLU A 144 10.19 24.46 -1.38
N SER A 145 9.81 24.68 -2.65
CA SER A 145 8.41 24.68 -3.08
C SER A 145 7.73 23.32 -2.89
N VAL A 146 8.45 22.22 -3.16
CA VAL A 146 7.95 20.85 -2.92
C VAL A 146 7.77 20.59 -1.42
N ILE A 147 8.74 21.00 -0.60
CA ILE A 147 8.66 20.85 0.87
C ILE A 147 7.46 21.62 1.43
N GLU A 148 7.19 22.82 0.92
CA GLU A 148 6.05 23.60 1.36
C GLU A 148 4.71 22.98 0.92
N ALA A 149 4.61 22.49 -0.30
CA ALA A 149 3.43 21.76 -0.75
C ALA A 149 3.20 20.48 0.09
N PHE A 150 4.26 19.77 0.45
CA PHE A 150 4.17 18.63 1.35
C PHE A 150 3.58 19.02 2.73
N ARG A 151 4.07 20.11 3.32
CA ARG A 151 3.60 20.61 4.62
C ARG A 151 2.14 21.05 4.58
N SER A 152 1.77 21.81 3.55
CA SER A 152 0.44 22.40 3.45
C SER A 152 -0.64 21.42 2.99
N THR A 153 -0.29 20.35 2.24
CA THR A 153 -1.29 19.45 1.66
C THR A 153 -1.20 18.04 2.20
N VAL A 154 -0.01 17.42 2.19
CA VAL A 154 0.16 16.01 2.57
C VAL A 154 0.01 15.81 4.07
N LEU A 155 0.74 16.60 4.89
CA LEU A 155 0.70 16.44 6.34
C LEU A 155 -0.71 16.68 6.92
N THR A 156 -1.48 17.57 6.36
CA THR A 156 -2.83 17.90 6.82
C THR A 156 -3.84 16.77 6.62
N THR A 157 -3.53 15.82 5.74
CA THR A 157 -4.43 14.70 5.37
C THR A 157 -3.82 13.32 5.62
N SER A 158 -2.56 13.25 6.04
CA SER A 158 -1.79 12.02 6.21
C SER A 158 -2.36 11.05 7.25
N ALA A 159 -3.21 11.52 8.17
CA ALA A 159 -3.93 10.67 9.11
C ALA A 159 -4.85 9.63 8.41
N HIS A 160 -5.18 9.84 7.13
CA HIS A 160 -5.97 8.93 6.31
C HIS A 160 -5.13 7.97 5.45
N PHE A 161 -3.80 8.00 5.55
CA PHE A 161 -2.93 7.08 4.84
C PHE A 161 -2.83 5.75 5.59
N ARG A 162 -2.71 4.66 4.83
CA ARG A 162 -2.41 3.35 5.42
C ARG A 162 -0.99 3.31 5.94
N HIS A 163 -0.82 2.70 7.10
CA HIS A 163 0.47 2.42 7.69
C HIS A 163 0.81 0.94 7.55
N GLY A 164 2.06 0.63 7.29
CA GLY A 164 2.55 -0.73 7.15
C GLY A 164 4.05 -0.74 6.90
N VAL A 165 4.61 -1.94 6.77
CA VAL A 165 6.01 -2.09 6.42
C VAL A 165 6.18 -1.90 4.93
N VAL A 166 7.17 -1.09 4.54
CA VAL A 166 7.54 -0.80 3.16
C VAL A 166 8.98 -1.22 2.89
N HIS A 167 9.33 -1.46 1.63
CA HIS A 167 10.73 -1.67 1.21
C HIS A 167 11.57 -0.39 1.42
N GLY A 168 10.98 0.78 1.11
CA GLY A 168 11.57 2.10 1.35
C GLY A 168 12.56 2.58 0.28
N ASP A 169 13.07 1.69 -0.59
CA ASP A 169 13.99 2.04 -1.68
C ASP A 169 13.80 1.15 -2.93
N PHE A 170 12.56 1.00 -3.38
CA PHE A 170 12.23 0.20 -4.57
C PHE A 170 12.60 0.96 -5.85
N ASN A 171 13.83 0.78 -6.31
CA ASN A 171 14.41 1.46 -7.47
C ASN A 171 15.03 0.47 -8.45
N ASP A 172 15.39 0.92 -9.66
CA ASP A 172 15.92 0.10 -10.74
C ASP A 172 17.31 -0.54 -10.47
N ALA A 173 18.05 -0.01 -9.48
CA ALA A 173 19.30 -0.62 -9.02
C ALA A 173 19.06 -1.79 -8.05
N ASN A 174 17.88 -1.83 -7.42
CA ASN A 174 17.50 -2.85 -6.44
C ASN A 174 16.57 -3.93 -7.03
N ILE A 175 16.19 -3.80 -8.30
CA ILE A 175 15.35 -4.75 -9.02
C ILE A 175 16.22 -5.64 -9.90
N ILE A 176 16.13 -6.95 -9.68
CA ILE A 176 16.84 -7.97 -10.45
C ILE A 176 15.88 -8.59 -11.47
N LEU A 177 16.31 -8.68 -12.71
CA LEU A 177 15.50 -9.25 -13.80
C LEU A 177 15.88 -10.70 -14.08
N THR A 178 14.94 -11.41 -14.71
CA THR A 178 15.21 -12.71 -15.33
C THR A 178 16.22 -12.57 -16.48
N PRO A 179 16.97 -13.63 -16.84
CA PRO A 179 17.96 -13.55 -17.92
C PRO A 179 17.42 -13.12 -19.28
N ASN A 180 16.13 -13.32 -19.54
CA ASN A 180 15.45 -12.88 -20.77
C ASN A 180 14.88 -11.45 -20.68
N PHE A 181 15.09 -10.74 -19.58
CA PHE A 181 14.60 -9.37 -19.30
C PHE A 181 13.08 -9.18 -19.40
N GLN A 182 12.29 -10.25 -19.21
CA GLN A 182 10.84 -10.20 -19.37
C GLN A 182 10.07 -10.11 -18.05
N GLU A 183 10.74 -10.44 -16.94
CA GLU A 183 10.11 -10.52 -15.61
C GLU A 183 11.07 -9.99 -14.52
N VAL A 184 10.50 -9.56 -13.41
CA VAL A 184 11.24 -9.31 -12.18
C VAL A 184 11.56 -10.67 -11.56
N ALA A 185 12.86 -10.99 -11.47
CA ALA A 185 13.35 -12.20 -10.81
C ALA A 185 13.39 -12.03 -9.29
N GLY A 186 13.80 -10.84 -8.80
CA GLY A 186 13.92 -10.59 -7.38
C GLY A 186 14.14 -9.11 -7.04
N VAL A 187 14.16 -8.83 -5.74
CA VAL A 187 14.42 -7.49 -5.19
C VAL A 187 15.46 -7.59 -4.08
N ILE A 188 16.38 -6.63 -4.04
CA ILE A 188 17.47 -6.57 -3.06
C ILE A 188 17.41 -5.25 -2.27
N ASP A 189 18.23 -5.17 -1.24
CA ASP A 189 18.46 -3.98 -0.41
C ASP A 189 17.24 -3.50 0.39
N PHE A 190 16.88 -4.28 1.40
CA PHE A 190 15.86 -3.95 2.40
C PHE A 190 16.41 -3.05 3.53
N GLY A 191 17.56 -2.37 3.33
CA GLY A 191 18.16 -1.52 4.35
C GLY A 191 17.28 -0.37 4.80
N ASP A 192 16.47 0.16 3.90
CA ASP A 192 15.55 1.28 4.15
C ASP A 192 14.15 0.84 4.59
N ALA A 193 13.92 -0.47 4.78
CA ALA A 193 12.61 -0.95 5.21
C ALA A 193 12.20 -0.34 6.56
N ALA A 194 10.97 0.15 6.61
CA ALA A 194 10.41 0.85 7.77
C ALA A 194 8.89 0.66 7.85
N HIS A 195 8.33 0.78 9.04
CA HIS A 195 6.89 0.87 9.25
C HIS A 195 6.46 2.34 9.12
N THR A 196 5.87 2.68 7.98
CA THR A 196 5.52 4.04 7.60
C THR A 196 4.27 4.09 6.72
N TRP A 197 4.07 5.15 5.93
CA TRP A 197 2.98 5.23 4.97
C TRP A 197 3.18 4.25 3.81
N VAL A 198 2.21 3.37 3.59
CA VAL A 198 2.28 2.34 2.52
C VAL A 198 2.44 2.96 1.13
N VAL A 199 1.85 4.13 0.90
CA VAL A 199 1.96 4.87 -0.36
C VAL A 199 3.40 5.32 -0.69
N ASN A 200 4.31 5.33 0.29
CA ASN A 200 5.70 5.71 0.06
C ASN A 200 6.39 4.79 -0.94
N ASP A 201 6.16 3.47 -0.87
CA ASP A 201 6.82 2.53 -1.78
C ASP A 201 6.49 2.79 -3.24
N ILE A 202 5.20 2.96 -3.56
CA ILE A 202 4.80 3.25 -4.95
C ILE A 202 5.27 4.64 -5.38
N ALA A 203 5.25 5.64 -4.49
CA ALA A 203 5.74 6.98 -4.81
C ALA A 203 7.25 6.99 -5.10
N ILE A 204 8.03 6.26 -4.30
CA ILE A 204 9.47 6.06 -4.51
C ILE A 204 9.73 5.35 -5.84
N ALA A 205 9.04 4.23 -6.07
CA ALA A 205 9.18 3.47 -7.30
C ALA A 205 8.82 4.29 -8.55
N MET A 206 7.78 5.13 -8.50
CA MET A 206 7.40 6.04 -9.57
C MET A 206 8.45 7.12 -9.83
N ALA A 207 9.05 7.67 -8.79
CA ALA A 207 10.14 8.65 -8.93
C ALA A 207 11.33 8.06 -9.69
N TYR A 208 11.71 6.82 -9.39
CA TYR A 208 12.77 6.12 -10.12
C TYR A 208 12.33 5.61 -11.49
N ALA A 209 11.06 5.26 -11.70
CA ALA A 209 10.55 4.95 -13.03
C ALA A 209 10.69 6.14 -13.99
N MET A 210 10.57 7.38 -13.49
CA MET A 210 10.83 8.60 -14.27
C MET A 210 12.29 8.76 -14.69
N LEU A 211 13.23 8.09 -14.02
CA LEU A 211 14.68 8.08 -14.31
C LEU A 211 15.13 6.82 -15.05
N SER A 212 14.22 5.87 -15.28
CA SER A 212 14.52 4.56 -15.85
C SER A 212 14.98 4.61 -17.31
N PRO A 213 15.64 3.53 -17.79
CA PRO A 213 16.00 3.41 -19.21
C PRO A 213 14.81 3.58 -20.16
N LEU A 214 13.59 3.17 -19.75
CA LEU A 214 12.37 3.38 -20.53
C LEU A 214 12.05 4.87 -20.66
N ALA A 215 12.09 5.61 -19.55
CA ALA A 215 11.82 7.05 -19.55
C ALA A 215 12.83 7.83 -20.41
N MET A 216 14.11 7.48 -20.30
CA MET A 216 15.19 8.08 -21.10
C MET A 216 15.03 7.80 -22.58
N LYS A 217 14.68 6.56 -22.96
CA LYS A 217 14.50 6.14 -24.36
C LYS A 217 13.25 6.77 -24.99
N SER A 218 12.15 6.83 -24.24
CA SER A 218 10.89 7.39 -24.74
C SER A 218 10.81 8.91 -24.71
N GLY A 219 11.62 9.55 -23.87
CA GLY A 219 11.50 10.98 -23.57
C GLY A 219 10.25 11.34 -22.77
N ASP A 220 9.55 10.36 -22.20
CA ASP A 220 8.31 10.56 -21.45
C ASP A 220 8.35 9.92 -20.04
N PRO A 221 9.00 10.60 -19.07
CA PRO A 221 9.08 10.12 -17.69
C PRO A 221 7.73 9.97 -17.01
N ILE A 222 6.75 10.82 -17.32
CA ILE A 222 5.43 10.80 -16.68
C ILE A 222 4.66 9.52 -17.08
N THR A 223 4.74 9.12 -18.35
CA THR A 223 4.15 7.86 -18.82
C THR A 223 4.88 6.64 -18.24
N ALA A 224 6.21 6.68 -18.09
CA ALA A 224 6.93 5.58 -17.47
C ALA A 224 6.46 5.35 -16.01
N ALA A 225 6.27 6.42 -15.23
CA ALA A 225 5.69 6.34 -13.89
C ALA A 225 4.22 5.84 -13.91
N ALA A 226 3.42 6.26 -14.91
CA ALA A 226 2.04 5.80 -15.06
C ALA A 226 1.93 4.30 -15.36
N LEU A 227 2.86 3.74 -16.14
CA LEU A 227 2.91 2.30 -16.44
C LEU A 227 3.20 1.48 -15.17
N LEU A 228 4.16 1.92 -14.36
CA LEU A 228 4.45 1.29 -13.08
C LEU A 228 3.25 1.37 -12.12
N LEU A 229 2.62 2.54 -12.01
CA LEU A 229 1.41 2.74 -11.22
C LEU A 229 0.27 1.84 -11.69
N ARG A 230 0.09 1.67 -13.01
CA ARG A 230 -0.91 0.75 -13.58
C ARG A 230 -0.68 -0.68 -13.13
N GLY A 231 0.56 -1.15 -13.19
CA GLY A 231 0.93 -2.47 -12.69
C GLY A 231 0.65 -2.63 -11.20
N PHE A 232 1.09 -1.69 -10.37
CA PHE A 232 0.84 -1.70 -8.94
C PHE A 232 -0.66 -1.74 -8.62
N SER A 233 -1.44 -0.85 -9.24
CA SER A 233 -2.87 -0.71 -8.98
C SER A 233 -3.69 -1.90 -9.47
N SER A 234 -3.15 -2.74 -10.37
CA SER A 234 -3.77 -4.01 -10.77
C SER A 234 -3.77 -5.06 -9.64
N VAL A 235 -2.95 -4.84 -8.61
CA VAL A 235 -2.81 -5.76 -7.45
C VAL A 235 -3.27 -5.08 -6.17
N LYS A 236 -2.84 -3.83 -5.93
CA LYS A 236 -3.14 -3.09 -4.70
C LYS A 236 -3.65 -1.69 -5.03
N ALA A 237 -4.93 -1.45 -4.80
CA ALA A 237 -5.52 -0.14 -5.01
C ALA A 237 -5.02 0.88 -3.99
N LEU A 238 -4.83 2.12 -4.42
CA LEU A 238 -4.56 3.26 -3.52
C LEU A 238 -5.87 3.78 -2.93
N LEU A 239 -5.81 4.26 -1.68
CA LEU A 239 -6.92 5.02 -1.10
C LEU A 239 -7.05 6.39 -1.78
N PRO A 240 -8.26 6.99 -1.79
CA PRO A 240 -8.45 8.34 -2.36
C PRO A 240 -7.55 9.41 -1.74
N ALA A 241 -7.23 9.31 -0.44
CA ALA A 241 -6.29 10.20 0.22
C ALA A 241 -4.86 10.00 -0.31
N GLU A 242 -4.42 8.75 -0.50
CA GLU A 242 -3.10 8.40 -1.00
C GLU A 242 -2.92 8.83 -2.47
N SER A 243 -3.89 8.50 -3.33
CA SER A 243 -3.82 8.84 -4.76
C SER A 243 -3.83 10.35 -5.04
N ARG A 244 -4.58 11.11 -4.24
CA ARG A 244 -4.65 12.58 -4.34
C ARG A 244 -3.29 13.24 -4.16
N HIS A 245 -2.45 12.70 -3.28
CA HIS A 245 -1.14 13.28 -2.93
C HIS A 245 0.04 12.60 -3.64
N LEU A 246 -0.22 11.65 -4.52
CA LEU A 246 0.82 10.85 -5.16
C LEU A 246 1.84 11.70 -5.91
N ARG A 247 1.39 12.75 -6.65
CA ARG A 247 2.27 13.68 -7.36
C ARG A 247 3.25 14.39 -6.42
N VAL A 248 2.75 14.89 -5.29
CA VAL A 248 3.59 15.56 -4.29
C VAL A 248 4.58 14.57 -3.67
N LEU A 249 4.16 13.34 -3.34
CA LEU A 249 5.03 12.32 -2.76
C LEU A 249 6.14 11.87 -3.74
N VAL A 250 5.84 11.73 -5.03
CA VAL A 250 6.84 11.47 -6.07
C VAL A 250 7.85 12.63 -6.15
N ALA A 251 7.37 13.86 -6.16
CA ALA A 251 8.23 15.05 -6.14
C ALA A 251 9.09 15.12 -4.86
N CYS A 252 8.56 14.72 -3.71
CA CYS A 252 9.31 14.63 -2.45
C CYS A 252 10.50 13.67 -2.56
N ARG A 253 10.33 12.49 -3.20
CA ARG A 253 11.46 11.54 -3.40
C ARG A 253 12.53 12.13 -4.30
N LEU A 254 12.15 12.76 -5.40
CA LEU A 254 13.11 13.42 -6.30
C LEU A 254 13.84 14.58 -5.60
N ALA A 255 13.12 15.42 -4.86
CA ALA A 255 13.70 16.52 -4.07
C ALA A 255 14.64 15.99 -2.96
N ALA A 256 14.27 14.90 -2.27
CA ALA A 256 15.11 14.26 -1.27
C ALA A 256 16.42 13.74 -1.89
N SER A 257 16.32 13.05 -3.03
CA SER A 257 17.48 12.52 -3.75
C SER A 257 18.45 13.64 -4.14
N GLY A 258 17.95 14.74 -4.71
CA GLY A 258 18.77 15.90 -5.09
C GLY A 258 19.39 16.63 -3.90
N THR A 259 18.59 16.84 -2.86
CA THR A 259 19.00 17.64 -1.68
C THR A 259 19.99 16.89 -0.79
N LEU A 260 19.69 15.63 -0.45
CA LEU A 260 20.58 14.77 0.34
C LEU A 260 21.83 14.38 -0.45
N GLY A 261 21.71 14.20 -1.77
CA GLY A 261 22.86 13.99 -2.65
C GLY A 261 23.82 15.20 -2.65
N ALA A 262 23.29 16.43 -2.64
CA ALA A 262 24.10 17.64 -2.52
C ALA A 262 24.82 17.71 -1.16
N TYR A 263 24.14 17.37 -0.07
CA TYR A 263 24.74 17.28 1.26
C TYR A 263 25.83 16.21 1.34
N SER A 264 25.54 15.01 0.85
CA SER A 264 26.50 13.89 0.86
C SER A 264 27.76 14.20 0.05
N ARG A 265 27.63 14.90 -1.09
CA ARG A 265 28.79 15.38 -1.87
C ARG A 265 29.68 16.36 -1.12
N GLN A 266 29.07 17.23 -0.29
CA GLN A 266 29.87 18.14 0.54
C GLN A 266 30.68 17.40 1.60
N LEU A 267 30.11 16.31 2.16
CA LEU A 267 30.80 15.46 3.14
C LEU A 267 31.87 14.58 2.50
N ASN A 268 31.64 14.10 1.30
CA ASN A 268 32.56 13.20 0.58
C ASN A 268 32.67 13.58 -0.91
N PRO A 269 33.45 14.62 -1.24
CA PRO A 269 33.59 15.12 -2.61
C PRO A 269 34.21 14.12 -3.59
N ALA A 270 34.96 13.15 -3.10
CA ALA A 270 35.63 12.12 -3.92
C ALA A 270 34.69 10.99 -4.36
N ASN A 271 33.48 10.91 -3.82
CA ASN A 271 32.52 9.87 -4.18
C ASN A 271 31.69 10.27 -5.42
N GLU A 272 32.19 9.88 -6.60
CA GLU A 272 31.55 10.16 -7.89
C GLU A 272 30.18 9.48 -8.04
N TYR A 273 29.91 8.38 -7.31
CA TYR A 273 28.62 7.70 -7.33
C TYR A 273 27.45 8.60 -6.94
N LEU A 274 27.70 9.56 -6.05
CA LEU A 274 26.70 10.54 -5.59
C LEU A 274 26.28 11.55 -6.69
N SER A 275 26.97 11.54 -7.82
CA SER A 275 26.74 12.48 -8.94
C SER A 275 25.93 11.86 -10.09
N VAL A 276 25.94 10.55 -10.23
CA VAL A 276 25.50 9.81 -11.45
C VAL A 276 24.03 10.05 -11.80
N HIS A 277 23.15 10.22 -10.82
CA HIS A 277 21.73 10.45 -11.04
C HIS A 277 21.24 11.85 -10.65
N ALA A 278 22.14 12.72 -10.17
CA ALA A 278 21.74 14.01 -9.61
C ALA A 278 21.13 14.93 -10.68
N GLU A 279 21.70 15.04 -11.86
CA GLU A 279 21.20 15.91 -12.94
C GLU A 279 19.85 15.42 -13.45
N ALA A 280 19.75 14.13 -13.81
CA ALA A 280 18.50 13.53 -14.28
C ALA A 280 17.37 13.63 -13.24
N GLY A 281 17.71 13.53 -11.95
CA GLY A 281 16.74 13.69 -10.86
C GLY A 281 16.18 15.12 -10.78
N TRP A 282 17.02 16.13 -10.93
CA TRP A 282 16.58 17.52 -10.97
C TRP A 282 15.74 17.85 -12.20
N ASP A 283 16.11 17.33 -13.37
CA ASP A 283 15.37 17.51 -14.62
C ASP A 283 13.98 16.85 -14.54
N ALA A 284 13.90 15.63 -13.96
CA ALA A 284 12.64 14.95 -13.74
C ALA A 284 11.75 15.68 -12.73
N LEU A 285 12.34 16.24 -11.67
CA LEU A 285 11.62 17.05 -10.69
C LEU A 285 11.06 18.32 -11.33
N ASP A 286 11.88 19.04 -12.08
CA ASP A 286 11.45 20.26 -12.78
C ASP A 286 10.36 19.96 -13.82
N LEU A 287 10.51 18.86 -14.57
CA LEU A 287 9.49 18.39 -15.50
C LEU A 287 8.15 18.13 -14.78
N LEU A 288 8.18 17.34 -13.70
CA LEU A 288 6.98 17.00 -12.94
C LEU A 288 6.33 18.21 -12.29
N TRP A 289 7.13 19.12 -11.76
CA TRP A 289 6.64 20.18 -10.88
C TRP A 289 6.26 21.46 -11.63
N ASN A 290 7.09 21.90 -12.58
CA ASN A 290 6.95 23.18 -13.26
C ASN A 290 6.47 23.07 -14.71
N ARG A 291 6.91 22.03 -15.46
CA ARG A 291 6.68 21.98 -16.91
C ARG A 291 5.42 21.21 -17.31
N VAL A 292 5.05 20.17 -16.55
CA VAL A 292 3.83 19.41 -16.83
C VAL A 292 2.69 19.91 -15.92
N PRO A 293 1.56 20.37 -16.48
CA PRO A 293 0.40 20.78 -15.68
C PRO A 293 -0.06 19.69 -14.73
N GLU A 294 -0.45 20.06 -13.52
CA GLU A 294 -0.90 19.12 -12.50
C GLU A 294 -2.07 18.28 -12.98
N GLU A 295 -3.05 18.92 -13.62
CA GLU A 295 -4.23 18.23 -14.16
C GLU A 295 -3.86 17.18 -15.20
N HIS A 296 -2.82 17.42 -16.00
CA HIS A 296 -2.36 16.43 -17.00
C HIS A 296 -1.78 15.18 -16.31
N THR A 297 -0.87 15.40 -15.34
CA THR A 297 -0.29 14.30 -14.56
C THR A 297 -1.38 13.52 -13.81
N LYS A 298 -2.30 14.24 -13.17
CA LYS A 298 -3.41 13.66 -12.43
C LYS A 298 -4.31 12.82 -13.35
N ALA A 299 -4.75 13.37 -14.47
CA ALA A 299 -5.62 12.65 -15.42
C ALA A 299 -4.93 11.38 -15.97
N LEU A 300 -3.63 11.45 -16.28
CA LEU A 300 -2.87 10.31 -16.79
C LEU A 300 -2.75 9.19 -15.74
N TRP A 301 -2.42 9.56 -14.49
CA TRP A 301 -2.26 8.60 -13.40
C TRP A 301 -3.60 8.03 -12.91
N GLU A 302 -4.66 8.83 -12.87
CA GLU A 302 -6.02 8.34 -12.64
C GLU A 302 -6.46 7.34 -13.73
N LYS A 303 -6.20 7.66 -14.99
CA LYS A 303 -6.45 6.73 -16.11
C LYS A 303 -5.64 5.43 -15.96
N ALA A 304 -4.38 5.49 -15.53
CA ALA A 304 -3.57 4.31 -15.29
C ALA A 304 -4.19 3.40 -14.20
N MET A 305 -4.65 3.97 -13.09
CA MET A 305 -5.34 3.24 -12.02
C MET A 305 -6.69 2.67 -12.48
N MET A 306 -7.46 3.41 -13.27
CA MET A 306 -8.73 2.93 -13.85
C MET A 306 -8.52 1.77 -14.84
N LEU A 307 -7.52 1.85 -15.72
CA LEU A 307 -7.19 0.78 -16.65
C LEU A 307 -6.68 -0.49 -15.95
N ALA A 308 -5.98 -0.34 -14.82
CA ALA A 308 -5.60 -1.45 -13.96
C ALA A 308 -6.82 -2.20 -13.45
N SER A 309 -7.83 -1.49 -12.96
CA SER A 309 -9.09 -2.07 -12.49
C SER A 309 -9.86 -2.76 -13.62
N ALA A 310 -9.89 -2.16 -14.82
CA ALA A 310 -10.56 -2.74 -15.99
C ALA A 310 -9.88 -4.04 -16.49
N ARG A 311 -8.53 -4.13 -16.41
CA ARG A 311 -7.78 -5.34 -16.81
C ARG A 311 -8.06 -6.50 -15.87
N VAL A 312 -8.17 -6.25 -14.59
CA VAL A 312 -8.61 -7.24 -13.59
C VAL A 312 -9.99 -7.80 -13.95
N ILE A 313 -10.91 -6.94 -14.42
CA ILE A 313 -12.26 -7.35 -14.86
C ILE A 313 -12.19 -8.21 -16.14
N THR A 314 -11.26 -7.91 -17.06
CA THR A 314 -11.11 -8.65 -18.34
C THR A 314 -10.45 -10.02 -18.13
N GLU A 315 -9.46 -10.13 -17.25
CA GLU A 315 -8.82 -11.40 -16.88
C GLU A 315 -9.76 -12.30 -16.06
N LEU A 316 -10.78 -11.72 -15.41
CA LEU A 316 -11.86 -12.44 -14.73
C LEU A 316 -12.95 -13.00 -15.70
N GLY A 317 -12.77 -12.88 -17.02
CA GLY A 317 -13.58 -13.63 -17.98
C GLY A 317 -14.59 -12.83 -18.80
N CYS A 318 -14.43 -11.52 -18.98
CA CYS A 318 -15.23 -10.75 -19.94
C CYS A 318 -14.43 -10.41 -21.21
N SER A 319 -14.36 -11.36 -22.16
CA SER A 319 -13.83 -11.13 -23.51
C SER A 319 -14.82 -10.31 -24.31
N THR A 320 -14.64 -8.99 -24.40
CA THR A 320 -15.27 -8.17 -25.44
C THR A 320 -14.53 -8.39 -26.76
N ARG A 321 -14.99 -9.31 -27.57
CA ARG A 321 -14.57 -9.37 -28.98
C ARG A 321 -15.20 -8.22 -29.75
N GLY A 322 -14.42 -7.19 -30.01
CA GLY A 322 -14.66 -6.23 -31.09
C GLY A 322 -14.42 -6.92 -32.43
N GLY A 323 -15.34 -6.74 -33.39
CA GLY A 323 -15.45 -7.49 -34.63
C GLY A 323 -14.33 -7.26 -35.64
N GLY A 324 -14.05 -8.30 -36.39
CA GLY A 324 -13.36 -8.33 -37.68
C GLY A 324 -13.85 -9.56 -38.43
N GLY A 325 -14.47 -9.31 -39.61
CA GLY A 325 -15.24 -10.29 -40.34
C GLY A 325 -14.41 -11.44 -40.94
N GLY A 326 -15.03 -12.59 -40.95
CA GLY A 326 -14.59 -13.81 -41.66
C GLY A 326 -15.73 -14.81 -41.68
N SER A 327 -16.33 -14.99 -42.84
CA SER A 327 -17.42 -15.93 -43.12
C SER A 327 -16.99 -17.38 -42.92
N GLY A 328 -17.67 -18.09 -42.04
CA GLY A 328 -17.57 -19.54 -41.87
C GLY A 328 -18.77 -20.04 -41.10
N ALA A 329 -19.75 -20.66 -41.77
CA ALA A 329 -20.92 -21.28 -41.17
C ALA A 329 -20.52 -22.47 -40.29
N GLY A 330 -20.75 -22.38 -39.00
CA GLY A 330 -20.53 -23.46 -38.05
C GLY A 330 -21.17 -23.15 -36.70
N LYS A 331 -22.27 -23.82 -36.41
CA LYS A 331 -23.01 -24.01 -35.14
C LYS A 331 -22.91 -22.89 -34.08
N ARG A 332 -23.99 -22.14 -33.94
CA ARG A 332 -24.23 -21.17 -32.86
C ARG A 332 -24.08 -21.87 -31.50
N GLY A 333 -22.91 -21.66 -30.88
CA GLY A 333 -22.76 -21.91 -29.44
C GLY A 333 -23.59 -20.87 -28.68
N ARG A 334 -24.35 -21.34 -27.67
CA ARG A 334 -25.04 -20.49 -26.69
C ARG A 334 -24.06 -19.45 -26.13
N PRO A 335 -24.49 -18.22 -25.87
CA PRO A 335 -23.69 -17.28 -25.08
C PRO A 335 -23.32 -17.95 -23.75
N LEU A 336 -22.05 -17.90 -23.38
CA LEU A 336 -21.62 -18.31 -22.03
C LEU A 336 -22.29 -17.36 -21.03
N GLU A 337 -23.35 -17.84 -20.37
CA GLU A 337 -23.96 -17.14 -19.26
C GLU A 337 -22.89 -16.95 -18.18
N ALA A 338 -22.66 -15.71 -17.77
CA ALA A 338 -21.74 -15.38 -16.69
C ALA A 338 -22.18 -16.16 -15.44
N LYS A 339 -21.27 -16.92 -14.84
CA LYS A 339 -21.58 -17.66 -13.61
C LYS A 339 -22.01 -16.67 -12.51
N PRO A 340 -23.13 -16.92 -11.82
CA PRO A 340 -23.57 -16.04 -10.75
C PRO A 340 -22.55 -16.01 -9.61
N VAL A 341 -22.40 -14.85 -8.99
CA VAL A 341 -21.65 -14.71 -7.74
C VAL A 341 -22.57 -15.07 -6.58
N THR A 342 -22.18 -16.04 -5.77
CA THR A 342 -22.96 -16.45 -4.60
C THR A 342 -22.61 -15.57 -3.41
N PHE A 343 -23.52 -14.72 -2.98
CA PHE A 343 -23.40 -14.02 -1.71
C PHE A 343 -23.77 -14.93 -0.56
N VAL A 344 -22.77 -15.30 0.24
CA VAL A 344 -22.93 -16.21 1.37
C VAL A 344 -23.36 -15.44 2.60
N THR A 345 -24.66 -15.43 2.85
CA THR A 345 -25.26 -14.79 4.02
C THR A 345 -26.57 -15.45 4.41
N GLY A 346 -26.80 -15.57 5.71
CA GLY A 346 -28.11 -15.94 6.28
C GLY A 346 -28.96 -14.71 6.65
N ASN A 347 -28.44 -13.49 6.49
CA ASN A 347 -29.10 -12.26 6.89
C ASN A 347 -29.84 -11.61 5.70
N ALA A 348 -31.17 -11.71 5.70
CA ALA A 348 -32.02 -11.17 4.64
C ALA A 348 -31.91 -9.63 4.49
N ASN A 349 -31.65 -8.90 5.58
CA ASN A 349 -31.50 -7.46 5.54
C ASN A 349 -30.18 -7.06 4.84
N LYS A 350 -29.07 -7.76 5.12
CA LYS A 350 -27.80 -7.58 4.44
C LYS A 350 -27.94 -7.83 2.93
N LEU A 351 -28.59 -8.94 2.54
CA LEU A 351 -28.83 -9.26 1.14
C LEU A 351 -29.63 -8.14 0.42
N LYS A 352 -30.67 -7.61 1.08
CA LYS A 352 -31.49 -6.54 0.52
C LYS A 352 -30.70 -5.26 0.30
N GLU A 353 -29.87 -4.85 1.27
CA GLU A 353 -29.01 -3.67 1.14
C GLU A 353 -27.96 -3.87 0.04
N VAL A 354 -27.29 -5.03 -0.02
CA VAL A 354 -26.30 -5.34 -1.07
C VAL A 354 -26.92 -5.27 -2.46
N LYS A 355 -28.08 -5.88 -2.67
CA LYS A 355 -28.82 -5.80 -3.96
C LYS A 355 -29.21 -4.37 -4.31
N GLN A 356 -29.62 -3.56 -3.33
CA GLN A 356 -30.01 -2.17 -3.53
C GLN A 356 -28.81 -1.30 -3.89
N ILE A 357 -27.66 -1.47 -3.22
CA ILE A 357 -26.44 -0.69 -3.45
C ILE A 357 -25.78 -1.08 -4.79
N LEU A 358 -25.67 -2.37 -5.09
CA LEU A 358 -25.09 -2.85 -6.34
C LEU A 358 -25.94 -2.46 -7.55
N GLY A 359 -27.27 -2.56 -7.43
CA GLY A 359 -28.22 -2.19 -8.48
C GLY A 359 -28.00 -2.95 -9.78
N SER A 360 -28.52 -2.38 -10.87
CA SER A 360 -28.38 -2.93 -12.24
C SER A 360 -26.97 -2.76 -12.85
N SER A 361 -26.11 -1.99 -12.21
CA SER A 361 -24.74 -1.75 -12.68
C SER A 361 -23.75 -2.88 -12.33
N PHE A 362 -24.13 -3.80 -11.44
CA PHE A 362 -23.29 -4.94 -11.12
C PHE A 362 -23.33 -5.97 -12.27
N PRO A 363 -22.16 -6.32 -12.85
CA PRO A 363 -22.11 -7.06 -14.12
C PRO A 363 -22.45 -8.55 -14.00
N PHE A 364 -22.61 -9.09 -12.79
CA PHE A 364 -22.86 -10.52 -12.57
C PHE A 364 -24.22 -10.74 -11.90
N PRO A 365 -24.93 -11.84 -12.24
CA PRO A 365 -26.07 -12.29 -11.45
C PRO A 365 -25.62 -12.55 -10.00
N LEU A 366 -26.41 -12.07 -9.03
CA LEU A 366 -26.12 -12.28 -7.61
C LEU A 366 -27.10 -13.31 -7.03
N ASP A 367 -26.56 -14.48 -6.72
CA ASP A 367 -27.27 -15.53 -5.98
C ASP A 367 -27.01 -15.38 -4.48
N ASN A 368 -27.87 -16.04 -3.68
CA ASN A 368 -27.69 -16.10 -2.24
C ASN A 368 -27.74 -17.55 -1.75
N LYS A 369 -26.79 -17.88 -0.90
CA LYS A 369 -26.76 -19.19 -0.23
C LYS A 369 -26.38 -19.01 1.24
N LYS A 370 -27.14 -19.63 2.13
CA LYS A 370 -26.70 -19.79 3.52
C LYS A 370 -25.73 -20.95 3.57
N VAL A 371 -24.51 -20.70 4.00
CA VAL A 371 -23.47 -21.70 4.23
C VAL A 371 -23.09 -21.62 5.71
N ASP A 372 -22.96 -22.74 6.35
CA ASP A 372 -22.50 -22.80 7.73
C ASP A 372 -20.96 -22.65 7.75
N LEU A 373 -20.51 -21.49 8.18
CA LEU A 373 -19.11 -21.14 8.29
C LEU A 373 -18.74 -20.99 9.76
N PRO A 374 -17.52 -21.40 10.17
CA PRO A 374 -17.08 -21.20 11.54
C PRO A 374 -16.98 -19.70 11.86
N GLU A 375 -17.32 -19.33 13.09
CA GLU A 375 -17.07 -17.99 13.61
C GLU A 375 -15.59 -17.91 14.01
N LEU A 376 -14.79 -17.31 13.13
CA LEU A 376 -13.33 -17.18 13.31
C LEU A 376 -13.00 -15.99 14.21
N GLN A 377 -11.90 -16.12 14.96
CA GLN A 377 -11.33 -15.02 15.75
C GLN A 377 -10.07 -14.48 15.04
N GLY A 378 -9.88 -13.17 15.09
CA GLY A 378 -8.71 -12.52 14.49
C GLY A 378 -9.03 -11.13 13.98
N GLU A 379 -8.10 -10.60 13.18
CA GLU A 379 -8.26 -9.32 12.51
C GLU A 379 -9.36 -9.41 11.43
N PRO A 380 -10.16 -8.35 11.22
CA PRO A 380 -11.32 -8.36 10.31
C PRO A 380 -11.00 -8.86 8.90
N HIS A 381 -9.81 -8.51 8.37
CA HIS A 381 -9.39 -8.93 7.03
C HIS A 381 -9.08 -10.42 6.96
N ASP A 382 -8.42 -10.98 7.99
CA ASP A 382 -8.05 -12.39 8.04
C ASP A 382 -9.28 -13.26 8.23
N VAL A 383 -10.18 -12.87 9.15
CA VAL A 383 -11.48 -13.51 9.34
C VAL A 383 -12.27 -13.55 8.03
N SER A 384 -12.39 -12.41 7.33
CA SER A 384 -13.13 -12.34 6.08
C SER A 384 -12.47 -13.15 4.96
N ARG A 385 -11.12 -13.17 4.89
CA ARG A 385 -10.36 -13.95 3.92
C ARG A 385 -10.59 -15.44 4.09
N ASP A 386 -10.48 -15.94 5.32
CA ASP A 386 -10.60 -17.36 5.61
C ASP A 386 -12.05 -17.82 5.48
N LYS A 387 -13.03 -17.03 5.92
CA LYS A 387 -14.45 -17.28 5.64
C LYS A 387 -14.73 -17.38 4.13
N CYS A 388 -14.13 -16.50 3.33
CA CYS A 388 -14.30 -16.52 1.87
C CYS A 388 -13.68 -17.77 1.23
N ARG A 389 -12.51 -18.22 1.68
CA ARG A 389 -11.87 -19.47 1.22
C ARG A 389 -12.76 -20.67 1.50
N LEU A 390 -13.22 -20.81 2.75
CA LEU A 390 -14.11 -21.88 3.16
C LEU A 390 -15.44 -21.86 2.40
N ALA A 391 -16.01 -20.67 2.18
CA ALA A 391 -17.21 -20.50 1.39
C ALA A 391 -17.01 -20.94 -0.07
N ALA A 392 -15.87 -20.57 -0.69
CA ALA A 392 -15.54 -20.97 -2.05
C ALA A 392 -15.42 -22.50 -2.20
N GLU A 393 -14.83 -23.16 -1.22
CA GLU A 393 -14.73 -24.64 -1.17
C GLU A 393 -16.10 -25.31 -1.06
N GLN A 394 -17.05 -24.74 -0.29
CA GLN A 394 -18.39 -25.32 -0.15
C GLN A 394 -19.32 -25.00 -1.31
N VAL A 395 -19.16 -23.83 -1.95
CA VAL A 395 -19.99 -23.40 -3.08
C VAL A 395 -19.50 -23.94 -4.42
N GLN A 396 -18.20 -24.23 -4.53
CA GLN A 396 -17.53 -24.70 -5.76
C GLN A 396 -17.68 -23.70 -6.93
N GLY A 397 -17.65 -22.39 -6.63
CA GLY A 397 -17.84 -21.32 -7.60
C GLY A 397 -17.50 -19.95 -7.04
N PRO A 398 -17.79 -18.88 -7.80
CA PRO A 398 -17.57 -17.52 -7.34
C PRO A 398 -18.40 -17.20 -6.10
N VAL A 399 -17.75 -16.71 -5.05
CA VAL A 399 -18.41 -16.38 -3.78
C VAL A 399 -18.03 -14.99 -3.28
N MET A 400 -18.93 -14.43 -2.50
CA MET A 400 -18.73 -13.20 -1.75
C MET A 400 -19.23 -13.41 -0.32
N VAL A 401 -18.43 -13.04 0.66
CA VAL A 401 -18.82 -13.01 2.09
C VAL A 401 -18.72 -11.58 2.61
N GLU A 402 -19.36 -11.30 3.74
CA GLU A 402 -19.35 -9.97 4.34
C GLU A 402 -19.36 -10.07 5.86
N ASP A 403 -18.45 -9.34 6.50
CA ASP A 403 -18.42 -9.10 7.93
C ASP A 403 -18.53 -7.61 8.24
N THR A 404 -19.28 -7.30 9.30
CA THR A 404 -19.53 -5.91 9.74
C THR A 404 -19.07 -5.75 11.17
N GLY A 405 -18.30 -4.70 11.44
CA GLY A 405 -17.80 -4.32 12.75
C GLY A 405 -18.23 -2.92 13.18
N LEU A 406 -18.26 -2.68 14.47
CA LEU A 406 -18.30 -1.36 15.08
C LEU A 406 -17.09 -1.22 16.01
N CYS A 407 -16.24 -0.25 15.73
CA CYS A 407 -14.93 -0.11 16.31
C CYS A 407 -14.84 1.19 17.12
N PHE A 408 -14.61 1.09 18.42
CA PHE A 408 -14.49 2.25 19.32
C PHE A 408 -13.02 2.67 19.39
N ASN A 409 -12.72 3.93 19.09
CA ASN A 409 -11.33 4.40 19.09
C ASN A 409 -10.71 4.35 20.49
N ALA A 410 -11.46 4.68 21.53
CA ALA A 410 -11.03 4.57 22.91
C ALA A 410 -10.62 3.15 23.34
N LEU A 411 -11.11 2.12 22.63
CA LEU A 411 -10.82 0.70 22.91
C LEU A 411 -9.87 0.08 21.87
N GLY A 412 -9.15 0.91 21.08
CA GLY A 412 -8.21 0.43 20.08
C GLY A 412 -8.87 -0.35 18.93
N GLY A 413 -10.15 -0.07 18.65
CA GLY A 413 -10.92 -0.74 17.58
C GLY A 413 -11.83 -1.87 18.05
N LEU A 414 -11.82 -2.24 19.33
CA LEU A 414 -12.80 -3.17 19.90
C LEU A 414 -14.17 -2.48 20.08
N PRO A 415 -15.29 -3.22 20.05
CA PRO A 415 -15.42 -4.68 19.84
C PRO A 415 -15.15 -5.14 18.39
N GLY A 416 -15.09 -4.23 17.38
CA GLY A 416 -14.78 -4.60 16.01
C GLY A 416 -15.70 -5.69 15.44
N PRO A 417 -15.15 -6.79 14.89
CA PRO A 417 -15.94 -7.88 14.31
C PRO A 417 -16.79 -8.62 15.34
N TYR A 418 -16.50 -8.47 16.65
CA TYR A 418 -17.23 -9.13 17.74
C TYR A 418 -18.48 -8.35 18.19
N ILE A 419 -18.79 -7.22 17.54
CA ILE A 419 -19.90 -6.32 17.92
C ILE A 419 -21.24 -7.04 18.09
N LYS A 420 -21.50 -8.10 17.31
CA LYS A 420 -22.72 -8.89 17.43
C LYS A 420 -22.87 -9.48 18.83
N TRP A 421 -21.82 -10.10 19.33
CA TRP A 421 -21.83 -10.74 20.66
C TRP A 421 -21.98 -9.71 21.78
N PHE A 422 -21.33 -8.56 21.65
CA PHE A 422 -21.48 -7.45 22.59
C PHE A 422 -22.91 -6.90 22.59
N LEU A 423 -23.46 -6.63 21.40
CA LEU A 423 -24.83 -6.13 21.29
C LEU A 423 -25.86 -7.12 21.84
N ASP A 424 -25.72 -8.41 21.50
CA ASP A 424 -26.62 -9.47 21.97
C ASP A 424 -26.54 -9.65 23.49
N GLY A 425 -25.35 -9.47 24.08
CA GLY A 425 -25.12 -9.63 25.52
C GLY A 425 -25.44 -8.42 26.37
N THR A 426 -25.21 -7.20 25.86
CA THR A 426 -25.28 -5.96 26.66
C THR A 426 -26.33 -4.95 26.16
N GLY A 427 -26.86 -5.13 24.96
CA GLY A 427 -27.75 -4.18 24.33
C GLY A 427 -27.07 -2.85 23.97
N HIS A 428 -27.89 -1.89 23.47
CA HIS A 428 -27.40 -0.57 23.09
C HIS A 428 -26.90 0.25 24.29
N ASP A 429 -27.58 0.16 25.41
CA ASP A 429 -27.20 0.87 26.65
C ASP A 429 -25.89 0.34 27.21
N GLY A 430 -25.68 -1.00 27.18
CA GLY A 430 -24.43 -1.59 27.60
C GLY A 430 -23.25 -1.20 26.73
N LEU A 431 -23.44 -1.08 25.40
CA LEU A 431 -22.40 -0.59 24.49
C LEU A 431 -22.03 0.88 24.80
N ASN A 432 -22.99 1.73 25.15
CA ASN A 432 -22.72 3.08 25.64
C ASN A 432 -22.00 3.06 27.00
N GLY A 433 -22.44 2.18 27.92
CA GLY A 433 -21.86 2.00 29.25
C GLY A 433 -20.38 1.60 29.22
N ILE A 434 -19.97 0.76 28.26
CA ILE A 434 -18.56 0.39 28.07
C ILE A 434 -17.67 1.63 27.85
N LEU A 435 -18.18 2.66 27.21
CA LEU A 435 -17.47 3.90 26.96
C LEU A 435 -17.63 4.95 28.06
N GLU A 436 -18.40 4.71 29.13
CA GLU A 436 -18.74 5.74 30.12
C GLU A 436 -17.50 6.38 30.76
N GLY A 437 -16.47 5.57 31.05
CA GLY A 437 -15.20 6.03 31.62
C GLY A 437 -14.26 6.72 30.64
N PHE A 438 -14.56 6.78 29.36
CA PHE A 438 -13.70 7.38 28.33
C PHE A 438 -14.26 8.73 27.88
N GLN A 439 -13.40 9.73 27.70
CA GLN A 439 -13.80 11.01 27.09
C GLN A 439 -14.03 10.88 25.59
N ASP A 440 -13.19 10.06 24.93
CA ASP A 440 -13.32 9.78 23.49
C ASP A 440 -14.49 8.82 23.25
N LYS A 441 -15.53 9.33 22.59
CA LYS A 441 -16.69 8.59 22.12
C LYS A 441 -16.63 8.31 20.62
N THR A 442 -15.52 8.67 19.96
CA THR A 442 -15.41 8.46 18.53
C THR A 442 -15.29 6.97 18.18
N ALA A 443 -15.81 6.62 17.04
CA ALA A 443 -15.87 5.26 16.55
C ALA A 443 -15.86 5.24 15.03
N TYR A 444 -15.63 4.06 14.44
CA TYR A 444 -15.90 3.85 13.03
C TYR A 444 -16.69 2.57 12.81
N ALA A 445 -17.63 2.66 11.89
CA ALA A 445 -18.31 1.49 11.33
C ALA A 445 -17.45 0.89 10.23
N GLN A 446 -17.25 -0.44 10.23
CA GLN A 446 -16.46 -1.16 9.25
C GLN A 446 -17.29 -2.24 8.58
N CYS A 447 -17.12 -2.39 7.26
CA CYS A 447 -17.67 -3.49 6.48
C CYS A 447 -16.58 -4.07 5.58
N VAL A 448 -16.29 -5.33 5.75
CA VAL A 448 -15.30 -6.06 4.95
C VAL A 448 -16.02 -7.05 4.06
N PHE A 449 -15.98 -6.83 2.74
CA PHE A 449 -16.34 -7.83 1.76
C PHE A 449 -15.10 -8.60 1.34
N ALA A 450 -15.23 -9.91 1.21
CA ALA A 450 -14.23 -10.77 0.62
C ALA A 450 -14.84 -11.53 -0.55
N PHE A 451 -14.17 -11.52 -1.70
CA PHE A 451 -14.59 -12.19 -2.93
C PHE A 451 -13.53 -13.19 -3.40
N SER A 452 -13.97 -14.37 -3.82
CA SER A 452 -13.14 -15.35 -4.52
C SER A 452 -13.84 -15.86 -5.78
N ALA A 453 -13.10 -16.04 -6.87
CA ALA A 453 -13.63 -16.61 -8.12
C ALA A 453 -13.88 -18.13 -8.04
N GLY A 454 -13.52 -18.78 -6.93
CA GLY A 454 -13.73 -20.20 -6.70
C GLY A 454 -12.67 -20.84 -5.80
N PRO A 455 -12.74 -22.15 -5.57
CA PRO A 455 -11.80 -22.88 -4.72
C PRO A 455 -10.34 -22.69 -5.15
N GLY A 456 -9.46 -22.43 -4.18
CA GLY A 456 -8.03 -22.21 -4.43
C GLY A 456 -7.69 -20.93 -5.20
N LYS A 457 -8.66 -20.05 -5.49
CA LYS A 457 -8.43 -18.75 -6.13
C LYS A 457 -8.14 -17.69 -5.08
N GLU A 458 -7.44 -16.65 -5.52
CA GLU A 458 -7.16 -15.46 -4.71
C GLU A 458 -8.44 -14.92 -4.07
N VAL A 459 -8.33 -14.48 -2.82
CA VAL A 459 -9.41 -13.77 -2.12
C VAL A 459 -9.11 -12.28 -2.13
N LYS A 460 -10.00 -11.49 -2.72
CA LYS A 460 -9.94 -10.03 -2.73
C LYS A 460 -10.75 -9.45 -1.58
N ILE A 461 -10.17 -8.48 -0.88
CA ILE A 461 -10.78 -7.80 0.27
C ILE A 461 -11.18 -6.38 -0.12
N PHE A 462 -12.39 -5.96 0.31
CA PHE A 462 -12.94 -4.62 0.11
C PHE A 462 -13.40 -4.09 1.47
N ASP A 463 -12.61 -3.18 2.06
CA ASP A 463 -12.82 -2.64 3.40
C ASP A 463 -13.39 -1.22 3.34
N GLY A 464 -14.66 -1.07 3.64
CA GLY A 464 -15.34 0.21 3.74
C GLY A 464 -15.50 0.66 5.18
N ARG A 465 -15.07 1.89 5.48
CA ARG A 465 -15.18 2.48 6.83
C ARG A 465 -15.91 3.81 6.79
N THR A 466 -16.67 4.08 7.85
CA THR A 466 -17.33 5.38 8.08
C THR A 466 -17.02 5.83 9.49
N ALA A 467 -16.37 6.98 9.63
CA ALA A 467 -16.12 7.62 10.92
C ALA A 467 -17.42 8.16 11.53
N GLY A 468 -17.46 8.22 12.85
CA GLY A 468 -18.61 8.73 13.60
C GLY A 468 -18.36 8.70 15.10
N SER A 469 -19.45 8.75 15.87
CA SER A 469 -19.41 8.72 17.33
C SER A 469 -20.51 7.83 17.89
N ILE A 470 -20.25 7.27 19.07
CA ILE A 470 -21.25 6.53 19.83
C ILE A 470 -22.08 7.53 20.63
N VAL A 471 -23.38 7.44 20.46
CA VAL A 471 -24.36 8.34 21.10
C VAL A 471 -25.44 7.51 21.81
N PRO A 472 -26.20 8.09 22.75
CA PRO A 472 -27.38 7.42 23.30
C PRO A 472 -28.33 6.94 22.19
N PRO A 473 -29.01 5.79 22.36
CA PRO A 473 -29.83 5.20 21.31
C PRO A 473 -30.91 6.12 20.81
N ARG A 474 -31.01 6.32 19.49
CA ARG A 474 -32.04 7.11 18.82
C ARG A 474 -32.54 6.39 17.56
N GLY A 475 -33.82 6.53 17.27
CA GLY A 475 -34.46 5.91 16.11
C GLY A 475 -34.85 4.45 16.31
N PRO A 476 -35.33 3.78 15.24
CA PRO A 476 -35.79 2.40 15.28
C PRO A 476 -34.65 1.42 15.66
N THR A 477 -34.95 0.44 16.53
CA THR A 477 -33.96 -0.55 17.04
C THR A 477 -33.91 -1.86 16.25
N ASN A 478 -34.47 -1.87 15.04
CA ASN A 478 -34.67 -3.08 14.24
C ASN A 478 -33.47 -3.50 13.38
N PHE A 479 -32.36 -2.77 13.43
CA PHE A 479 -31.18 -3.08 12.63
C PHE A 479 -29.86 -2.88 13.43
N GLY A 480 -29.42 -3.94 14.09
CA GLY A 480 -28.11 -4.00 14.74
C GLY A 480 -27.84 -2.81 15.69
N TRP A 481 -26.67 -2.22 15.57
CA TRP A 481 -26.18 -1.10 16.36
C TRP A 481 -26.42 0.28 15.73
N ASP A 482 -27.18 0.38 14.65
CA ASP A 482 -27.52 1.63 13.96
C ASP A 482 -28.04 2.74 14.90
N PRO A 483 -28.85 2.43 15.94
CA PRO A 483 -29.37 3.45 16.86
C PRO A 483 -28.33 4.22 17.65
N ILE A 484 -27.15 3.66 17.88
CA ILE A 484 -26.08 4.28 18.69
C ILE A 484 -24.94 4.85 17.87
N PHE A 485 -24.96 4.73 16.53
CA PHE A 485 -23.88 5.22 15.68
C PHE A 485 -24.31 6.45 14.89
N GLN A 486 -23.73 7.60 15.21
CA GLN A 486 -23.91 8.87 14.53
C GLN A 486 -22.72 9.12 13.61
N PRO A 487 -22.91 9.11 12.26
CA PRO A 487 -21.83 9.37 11.30
C PRO A 487 -21.26 10.78 11.45
N GLU A 488 -19.99 10.95 11.21
CA GLU A 488 -19.33 12.26 11.22
C GLU A 488 -19.99 13.23 10.22
N GLY A 489 -20.21 14.48 10.67
CA GLY A 489 -20.88 15.52 9.88
C GLY A 489 -22.38 15.34 9.75
N ARG A 490 -23.01 14.51 10.59
CA ARG A 490 -24.47 14.32 10.66
C ARG A 490 -24.95 14.47 12.11
N ASP A 491 -26.18 14.98 12.26
CA ASP A 491 -26.81 15.15 13.59
C ASP A 491 -27.78 13.99 13.94
N VAL A 492 -27.89 13.01 13.05
CA VAL A 492 -28.77 11.84 13.15
C VAL A 492 -27.98 10.55 13.14
N THR A 493 -28.51 9.51 13.81
CA THR A 493 -27.93 8.17 13.81
C THR A 493 -28.25 7.43 12.50
N TYR A 494 -27.53 6.32 12.22
CA TYR A 494 -27.87 5.46 11.08
C TYR A 494 -29.31 4.96 11.10
N ALA A 495 -29.90 4.76 12.30
CA ALA A 495 -31.30 4.33 12.44
C ALA A 495 -32.32 5.42 12.08
N GLU A 496 -31.93 6.69 12.24
CA GLU A 496 -32.81 7.86 11.93
C GLU A 496 -32.68 8.28 10.44
N MET A 497 -31.66 7.79 9.72
CA MET A 497 -31.42 8.17 8.31
C MET A 497 -32.37 7.47 7.34
N ALA A 498 -32.74 8.16 6.26
CA ALA A 498 -33.34 7.51 5.09
C ALA A 498 -32.32 6.47 4.50
N LYS A 499 -32.86 5.36 3.98
CA LYS A 499 -31.99 4.25 3.48
C LYS A 499 -31.06 4.67 2.37
N GLU A 500 -31.52 5.53 1.49
CA GLU A 500 -30.76 6.04 0.35
C GLU A 500 -29.57 6.88 0.84
N ASP A 501 -29.80 7.77 1.79
CA ASP A 501 -28.77 8.63 2.39
C ASP A 501 -27.75 7.80 3.18
N LYS A 502 -28.22 6.83 3.97
CA LYS A 502 -27.35 5.89 4.67
C LYS A 502 -26.49 5.10 3.68
N ASN A 503 -27.06 4.53 2.62
CA ASN A 503 -26.35 3.74 1.63
C ASN A 503 -25.25 4.54 0.91
N ALA A 504 -25.44 5.83 0.70
CA ALA A 504 -24.48 6.71 0.05
C ALA A 504 -23.19 6.94 0.88
N ILE A 505 -23.30 6.91 2.22
CA ILE A 505 -22.18 7.24 3.11
C ILE A 505 -21.71 6.06 3.97
N SER A 506 -22.47 4.97 4.03
CA SER A 506 -22.24 3.87 4.96
C SER A 506 -20.95 3.08 4.60
N HIS A 507 -20.38 2.46 5.63
CA HIS A 507 -19.29 1.49 5.52
C HIS A 507 -19.58 0.42 4.46
N ARG A 508 -20.80 -0.13 4.40
CA ARG A 508 -21.24 -1.10 3.38
C ARG A 508 -21.29 -0.48 1.99
N GLY A 509 -21.82 0.74 1.87
CA GLY A 509 -21.86 1.47 0.60
C GLY A 509 -20.46 1.72 0.04
N ARG A 510 -19.52 2.10 0.90
CA ARG A 510 -18.12 2.33 0.53
C ARG A 510 -17.43 1.03 0.11
N ALA A 511 -17.59 -0.07 0.86
CA ALA A 511 -17.02 -1.37 0.53
C ALA A 511 -17.55 -1.89 -0.83
N LEU A 512 -18.85 -1.81 -1.06
CA LEU A 512 -19.46 -2.21 -2.34
C LEU A 512 -19.11 -1.27 -3.50
N GLY A 513 -18.83 0.00 -3.21
CA GLY A 513 -18.30 0.94 -4.20
C GLY A 513 -16.91 0.54 -4.74
N MET A 514 -16.09 -0.09 -3.89
CA MET A 514 -14.79 -0.65 -4.30
C MET A 514 -14.92 -1.98 -5.06
N LEU A 515 -16.00 -2.71 -4.83
CA LEU A 515 -16.28 -3.99 -5.49
C LEU A 515 -16.90 -3.79 -6.88
N LYS A 516 -17.60 -2.68 -7.14
CA LYS A 516 -18.14 -2.29 -8.45
C LYS A 516 -17.03 -1.96 -9.45
#